data_3cfe4f6f4c7b9b4214f771e28865a7fc
#
_entry.id   3cfe4f6f4c7b9b4214f771e28865a7fc
#
_cell.length_a   1.000
_cell.length_b   1.000
_cell.length_c   1.000
_cell.angle_alpha   90.00
_cell.angle_beta   90.00
_cell.angle_gamma   90.00
#
_symmetry.space_group_name_H-M   'P 1'
#
loop_
_entity.id
_entity.type
_entity.pdbx_description
1 polymer ?
#
loop_
_entity_poly.entity_id
_entity_poly.type
_entity_poly.pdbx_seq_one_letter_code
_entity_poly.pdbx_strand_id
1 'polypeptide(L)'
;LSCDWMNRSGYFNMTKWGLDMTYNWRPSRHVTHSLSIFSLDYNRIFKKSARFDSVMNANPALFVSMRNQFIPAISYSFTYSSTRRALNPVWWQTTVKESGNLISGIYALSGRKFNEENKSFLGNPFAQFVKLTTELHKTFTINPTFKFATRFFAGVIYSYGNSSVAPYSEQFSSGGANSIRAFTVRSIGPGRFHSQESKYSYIDQTGDIKLEANAELRFKLFGSLYGATFLDAGNIWLMRKDEKRPHGRLS
;
A
#
# COMPACT_ATOMS: atom_id res chain seq x y z
N LEU A 1 1.54 18.18 -9.22
CA LEU A 1 1.27 18.69 -7.87
C LEU A 1 -0.06 18.10 -7.38
N SER A 2 -0.08 17.45 -6.22
CA SER A 2 -1.28 16.92 -5.59
C SER A 2 -1.44 17.48 -4.18
N CYS A 3 -2.69 17.56 -3.72
CA CYS A 3 -3.01 17.90 -2.36
C CYS A 3 -4.20 17.05 -1.92
N ASP A 4 -3.95 16.12 -1.01
CA ASP A 4 -4.98 15.26 -0.44
C ASP A 4 -5.29 15.71 0.98
N TRP A 5 -6.56 15.76 1.30
CA TRP A 5 -7.02 16.07 2.64
C TRP A 5 -7.86 14.94 3.21
N MET A 6 -7.47 14.47 4.38
CA MET A 6 -8.17 13.42 5.10
C MET A 6 -8.67 13.96 6.44
N ASN A 7 -9.98 13.87 6.66
CA ASN A 7 -10.60 14.15 7.95
C ASN A 7 -11.04 12.84 8.60
N ARG A 8 -10.54 12.57 9.78
CA ARG A 8 -11.01 11.50 10.66
C ARG A 8 -11.75 12.14 11.83
N SER A 9 -13.08 12.28 11.66
CA SER A 9 -13.95 12.93 12.64
C SER A 9 -13.70 12.39 14.06
N GLY A 10 -13.42 13.29 14.98
CA GLY A 10 -13.12 12.96 16.37
C GLY A 10 -11.69 12.51 16.68
N TYR A 11 -10.77 12.48 15.67
CA TYR A 11 -9.39 12.00 15.86
C TYR A 11 -8.33 12.99 15.40
N PHE A 12 -8.23 13.19 14.09
CA PHE A 12 -7.21 14.04 13.49
C PHE A 12 -7.62 14.49 12.09
N ASN A 13 -6.99 15.55 11.63
CA ASN A 13 -6.94 15.92 10.23
C ASN A 13 -5.53 15.70 9.70
N MET A 14 -5.40 15.19 8.48
CA MET A 14 -4.14 14.99 7.80
C MET A 14 -4.20 15.66 6.43
N THR A 15 -3.15 16.40 6.08
CA THR A 15 -2.90 16.83 4.71
C THR A 15 -1.68 16.10 4.17
N LYS A 16 -1.77 15.69 2.92
CA LYS A 16 -0.66 15.18 2.13
C LYS A 16 -0.44 16.12 0.96
N TRP A 17 0.74 16.68 0.87
CA TRP A 17 1.18 17.46 -0.27
C TRP A 17 2.12 16.61 -1.08
N GLY A 18 1.91 16.54 -2.39
CA GLY A 18 2.73 15.75 -3.30
C GLY A 18 3.23 16.57 -4.48
N LEU A 19 4.50 16.39 -4.80
CA LEU A 19 5.13 16.79 -6.04
C LEU A 19 5.68 15.54 -6.70
N ASP A 20 5.26 15.28 -7.93
CA ASP A 20 5.68 14.10 -8.69
C ASP A 20 6.11 14.50 -10.10
N MET A 21 7.21 13.92 -10.56
CA MET A 21 7.72 14.02 -11.92
C MET A 21 7.86 12.63 -12.51
N THR A 22 6.96 12.27 -13.41
CA THR A 22 6.89 10.93 -13.99
C THR A 22 7.12 10.95 -15.49
N TYR A 23 8.03 10.10 -15.95
CA TYR A 23 8.28 9.84 -17.36
C TYR A 23 7.69 8.50 -17.78
N ASN A 24 6.83 8.50 -18.79
CA ASN A 24 6.17 7.32 -19.31
C ASN A 24 6.63 7.05 -20.74
N TRP A 25 6.97 5.78 -21.04
CA TRP A 25 7.26 5.35 -22.41
C TRP A 25 6.62 4.01 -22.72
N ARG A 26 6.31 3.80 -23.98
CA ARG A 26 5.60 2.62 -24.47
C ARG A 26 6.38 2.01 -25.63
N PRO A 27 7.25 1.01 -25.39
CA PRO A 27 7.98 0.33 -26.46
C PRO A 27 7.07 -0.52 -27.35
N SER A 28 5.90 -0.91 -26.86
CA SER A 28 4.90 -1.64 -27.63
C SER A 28 3.46 -1.28 -27.20
N ARG A 29 2.48 -1.73 -27.97
CA ARG A 29 1.04 -1.52 -27.62
C ARG A 29 0.63 -2.21 -26.31
N HIS A 30 1.40 -3.18 -25.87
CA HIS A 30 1.10 -4.01 -24.70
C HIS A 30 1.89 -3.63 -23.47
N VAL A 31 3.00 -2.92 -23.64
CA VAL A 31 3.95 -2.63 -22.56
C VAL A 31 4.02 -1.13 -22.32
N THR A 32 3.88 -0.75 -21.08
CA THR A 32 4.08 0.61 -20.61
C THR A 32 5.08 0.58 -19.46
N HIS A 33 6.06 1.46 -19.52
CA HIS A 33 6.98 1.75 -18.44
C HIS A 33 6.67 3.13 -17.89
N SER A 34 6.75 3.27 -16.57
CA SER A 34 6.56 4.52 -15.87
C SER A 34 7.68 4.68 -14.84
N LEU A 35 8.47 5.72 -14.99
CA LEU A 35 9.54 6.06 -14.07
C LEU A 35 9.19 7.39 -13.41
N SER A 36 8.86 7.36 -12.11
CA SER A 36 8.80 8.55 -11.28
C SER A 36 10.21 8.85 -10.79
N ILE A 37 10.84 9.83 -11.41
CA ILE A 37 12.24 10.22 -11.13
C ILE A 37 12.32 10.93 -9.79
N PHE A 38 11.26 11.64 -9.43
CA PHE A 38 11.16 12.37 -8.18
C PHE A 38 9.70 12.43 -7.75
N SER A 39 9.44 11.93 -6.56
CA SER A 39 8.17 12.07 -5.86
C SER A 39 8.47 12.54 -4.45
N LEU A 40 7.91 13.63 -4.03
CA LEU A 40 8.03 14.15 -2.68
C LEU A 40 6.66 14.30 -2.08
N ASP A 41 6.33 13.43 -1.15
CA ASP A 41 5.12 13.52 -0.36
C ASP A 41 5.46 14.08 1.03
N TYR A 42 4.69 15.05 1.49
CA TYR A 42 4.76 15.57 2.84
C TYR A 42 3.44 15.32 3.57
N ASN A 43 3.49 14.44 4.54
CA ASN A 43 2.36 14.13 5.41
C ASN A 43 2.39 15.02 6.65
N ARG A 44 1.33 15.77 6.89
CA ARG A 44 1.17 16.59 8.09
C ARG A 44 -0.15 16.29 8.79
N ILE A 45 -0.06 15.92 10.06
CA ILE A 45 -1.21 15.71 10.93
C ILE A 45 -1.43 16.96 11.78
N PHE A 46 -2.67 17.43 11.86
CA PHE A 46 -3.07 18.58 12.65
C PHE A 46 -4.46 18.34 13.27
N LYS A 47 -4.88 19.22 14.18
CA LYS A 47 -6.12 19.08 14.96
C LYS A 47 -6.26 17.70 15.62
N LYS A 48 -5.21 17.29 16.33
CA LYS A 48 -5.21 16.05 17.11
C LYS A 48 -6.19 16.15 18.28
N SER A 49 -6.97 15.10 18.52
CA SER A 49 -7.80 14.99 19.72
C SER A 49 -7.01 14.31 20.85
N ALA A 50 -7.39 14.56 22.10
CA ALA A 50 -6.80 13.87 23.26
C ALA A 50 -6.92 12.33 23.14
N ARG A 51 -7.97 11.85 22.51
CA ARG A 51 -8.17 10.44 22.16
C ARG A 51 -7.11 9.92 21.19
N PHE A 52 -6.78 10.69 20.16
CA PHE A 52 -5.74 10.34 19.20
C PHE A 52 -4.38 10.25 19.89
N ASP A 53 -4.05 11.23 20.73
CA ASP A 53 -2.77 11.21 21.46
C ASP A 53 -2.70 10.02 22.44
N SER A 54 -3.79 9.64 23.08
CA SER A 54 -3.84 8.43 23.93
C SER A 54 -3.55 7.16 23.15
N VAL A 55 -4.14 6.99 21.95
CA VAL A 55 -3.89 5.83 21.06
C VAL A 55 -2.45 5.83 20.58
N MET A 56 -1.91 6.98 20.20
CA MET A 56 -0.53 7.13 19.75
C MET A 56 0.47 6.77 20.84
N ASN A 57 0.24 7.22 22.07
CA ASN A 57 1.10 6.92 23.22
C ASN A 57 1.04 5.43 23.60
N ALA A 58 -0.10 4.80 23.40
CA ALA A 58 -0.26 3.36 23.64
C ALA A 58 0.39 2.48 22.59
N ASN A 59 0.65 3.00 21.37
CA ASN A 59 1.22 2.23 20.25
C ASN A 59 2.37 2.99 19.58
N PRO A 60 3.64 2.79 20.01
CA PRO A 60 4.79 3.48 19.45
C PRO A 60 5.00 3.26 17.94
N ALA A 61 4.71 2.06 17.43
CA ALA A 61 4.83 1.76 16.01
C ALA A 61 3.84 2.58 15.17
N LEU A 62 2.61 2.74 15.67
CA LEU A 62 1.60 3.58 15.04
C LEU A 62 2.01 5.06 15.09
N PHE A 63 2.55 5.53 16.23
CA PHE A 63 3.09 6.88 16.36
C PHE A 63 4.16 7.17 15.30
N VAL A 64 5.13 6.27 15.13
CA VAL A 64 6.20 6.42 14.13
C VAL A 64 5.63 6.42 12.71
N SER A 65 4.66 5.56 12.40
CA SER A 65 4.06 5.47 11.07
C SER A 65 3.21 6.68 10.68
N MET A 66 2.61 7.34 11.67
CA MET A 66 1.71 8.48 11.46
C MET A 66 2.35 9.85 11.74
N ARG A 67 3.63 9.90 12.12
CA ARG A 67 4.31 11.18 12.35
C ARG A 67 4.38 12.04 11.08
N ASN A 68 4.51 13.35 11.27
CA ASN A 68 4.83 14.25 10.17
C ASN A 68 6.19 13.87 9.57
N GLN A 69 6.24 13.60 8.29
CA GLN A 69 7.47 13.19 7.62
C GLN A 69 7.41 13.42 6.12
N PHE A 70 8.59 13.59 5.53
CA PHE A 70 8.76 13.56 4.09
C PHE A 70 8.90 12.10 3.59
N ILE A 71 8.37 11.88 2.41
CA ILE A 71 8.52 10.61 1.66
C ILE A 71 9.12 10.96 0.30
N PRO A 72 10.45 11.23 0.24
CA PRO A 72 11.15 11.46 -1.01
C PRO A 72 11.36 10.11 -1.69
N ALA A 73 10.67 9.87 -2.79
CA ALA A 73 10.66 8.55 -3.41
C ALA A 73 11.01 8.59 -4.90
N ILE A 74 11.55 7.49 -5.37
CA ILE A 74 11.71 7.13 -6.77
C ILE A 74 10.92 5.85 -6.99
N SER A 75 10.17 5.74 -8.08
CA SER A 75 9.46 4.51 -8.38
C SER A 75 9.51 4.17 -9.86
N TYR A 76 9.55 2.88 -10.13
CA TYR A 76 9.46 2.33 -11.46
C TYR A 76 8.33 1.31 -11.53
N SER A 77 7.47 1.48 -12.54
CA SER A 77 6.36 0.57 -12.81
C SER A 77 6.48 0.00 -14.21
N PHE A 78 6.40 -1.31 -14.29
CA PHE A 78 6.21 -2.07 -15.52
C PHE A 78 4.76 -2.50 -15.60
N THR A 79 4.09 -2.23 -16.72
CA THR A 79 2.71 -2.65 -16.97
C THR A 79 2.62 -3.35 -18.32
N TYR A 80 2.12 -4.60 -18.28
CA TYR A 80 1.72 -5.35 -19.45
C TYR A 80 0.20 -5.40 -19.54
N SER A 81 -0.35 -5.10 -20.70
CA SER A 81 -1.80 -5.19 -20.95
C SER A 81 -2.05 -5.81 -22.33
N SER A 82 -2.75 -6.92 -22.36
CA SER A 82 -3.20 -7.50 -23.63
C SER A 82 -4.22 -6.59 -24.31
N THR A 83 -4.44 -6.79 -25.61
CA THR A 83 -5.46 -6.03 -26.35
C THR A 83 -6.85 -6.27 -25.74
N ARG A 84 -7.72 -5.25 -25.79
CA ARG A 84 -9.13 -5.35 -25.35
C ARG A 84 -9.92 -6.43 -26.10
N ARG A 85 -9.47 -6.81 -27.31
CA ARG A 85 -10.09 -7.86 -28.14
C ARG A 85 -9.52 -9.25 -27.89
N ALA A 86 -8.54 -9.41 -26.98
CA ALA A 86 -8.02 -10.71 -26.64
C ALA A 86 -9.12 -11.58 -26.03
N LEU A 87 -9.22 -12.83 -26.47
CA LEU A 87 -10.17 -13.80 -25.93
C LEU A 87 -9.97 -13.99 -24.41
N ASN A 88 -8.70 -14.03 -23.99
CA ASN A 88 -8.28 -14.19 -22.61
C ASN A 88 -7.39 -12.99 -22.21
N PRO A 89 -7.98 -11.83 -21.83
CA PRO A 89 -7.22 -10.64 -21.50
C PRO A 89 -6.37 -10.85 -20.24
N VAL A 90 -5.16 -10.33 -20.30
CA VAL A 90 -4.18 -10.30 -19.21
C VAL A 90 -3.78 -8.85 -18.95
N TRP A 91 -3.74 -8.47 -17.69
CA TRP A 91 -3.12 -7.24 -17.23
C TRP A 91 -2.19 -7.58 -16.07
N TRP A 92 -0.97 -7.11 -16.14
CA TRP A 92 0.05 -7.34 -15.13
C TRP A 92 0.82 -6.06 -14.88
N GLN A 93 0.96 -5.69 -13.61
CA GLN A 93 1.75 -4.54 -13.20
C GLN A 93 2.69 -4.96 -12.06
N THR A 94 3.95 -4.53 -12.16
CA THR A 94 4.92 -4.63 -11.08
C THR A 94 5.52 -3.25 -10.83
N THR A 95 5.54 -2.84 -9.57
CA THR A 95 6.08 -1.53 -9.15
C THR A 95 7.13 -1.75 -8.08
N VAL A 96 8.29 -1.14 -8.29
CA VAL A 96 9.33 -0.97 -7.27
C VAL A 96 9.34 0.51 -6.88
N LYS A 97 9.23 0.79 -5.59
CA LYS A 97 9.32 2.15 -5.03
C LYS A 97 10.38 2.13 -3.93
N GLU A 98 11.30 3.05 -4.01
CA GLU A 98 12.24 3.33 -2.95
C GLU A 98 12.01 4.73 -2.38
N SER A 99 12.33 4.93 -1.11
CA SER A 99 12.23 6.23 -0.47
C SER A 99 13.42 6.47 0.44
N GLY A 100 13.92 7.71 0.42
CA GLY A 100 14.94 8.20 1.33
C GLY A 100 16.37 7.78 1.02
N ASN A 101 16.61 6.88 0.06
CA ASN A 101 17.96 6.41 -0.27
C ASN A 101 18.82 7.50 -0.90
N LEU A 102 18.25 8.31 -1.79
CA LEU A 102 18.96 9.43 -2.39
C LEU A 102 19.46 10.41 -1.32
N ILE A 103 18.59 10.80 -0.40
CA ILE A 103 18.93 11.70 0.71
C ILE A 103 19.95 11.05 1.65
N SER A 104 19.77 9.77 2.00
CA SER A 104 20.73 9.02 2.82
C SER A 104 22.08 8.88 2.14
N GLY A 105 22.12 8.76 0.80
CA GLY A 105 23.35 8.77 0.01
C GLY A 105 24.08 10.12 0.09
N ILE A 106 23.37 11.24 0.00
CA ILE A 106 23.94 12.58 0.17
C ILE A 106 24.52 12.74 1.57
N TYR A 107 23.83 12.26 2.62
CA TYR A 107 24.34 12.23 3.97
C TYR A 107 25.61 11.36 4.10
N ALA A 108 25.65 10.23 3.42
CA ALA A 108 26.85 9.36 3.42
C ALA A 108 28.06 10.05 2.78
N LEU A 109 27.86 10.81 1.70
CA LEU A 109 28.92 11.63 1.08
C LEU A 109 29.42 12.76 2.01
N SER A 110 28.60 13.21 2.96
CA SER A 110 28.98 14.17 4.00
C SER A 110 29.58 13.56 5.26
N GLY A 111 29.91 12.25 5.24
CA GLY A 111 30.59 11.54 6.34
C GLY A 111 29.65 10.89 7.37
N ARG A 112 28.33 10.93 7.21
CA ARG A 112 27.37 10.21 8.04
C ARG A 112 27.13 8.79 7.53
N LYS A 113 26.75 7.86 8.41
CA LYS A 113 26.41 6.50 7.99
C LYS A 113 25.10 6.48 7.19
N PHE A 114 25.07 5.72 6.09
CA PHE A 114 23.88 5.57 5.25
C PHE A 114 22.64 5.10 6.03
N ASN A 115 22.82 4.15 6.94
CA ASN A 115 21.76 3.59 7.79
C ASN A 115 21.66 4.29 9.16
N GLU A 116 22.22 5.47 9.33
CA GLU A 116 22.09 6.23 10.57
C GLU A 116 20.65 6.67 10.78
N GLU A 117 20.18 6.58 12.02
CA GLU A 117 18.87 7.05 12.44
C GLU A 117 18.86 8.57 12.68
N ASN A 118 17.66 9.15 12.77
CA ASN A 118 17.43 10.58 13.09
C ASN A 118 17.98 11.59 12.08
N LYS A 119 18.09 11.19 10.82
CA LYS A 119 18.33 12.15 9.73
C LYS A 119 17.07 12.93 9.42
N SER A 120 17.21 14.21 9.08
CA SER A 120 16.09 15.08 8.73
C SER A 120 16.30 15.72 7.36
N PHE A 121 15.21 16.01 6.68
CA PHE A 121 15.17 16.80 5.44
C PHE A 121 14.29 18.01 5.69
N LEU A 122 14.84 19.22 5.47
CA LEU A 122 14.16 20.48 5.78
C LEU A 122 13.59 20.54 7.21
N GLY A 123 14.35 20.02 8.20
CA GLY A 123 13.94 20.02 9.60
C GLY A 123 12.91 18.96 10.01
N ASN A 124 12.45 18.12 9.09
CA ASN A 124 11.51 17.03 9.36
C ASN A 124 12.15 15.66 9.06
N PRO A 125 11.81 14.62 9.80
CA PRO A 125 12.25 13.27 9.48
C PRO A 125 11.75 12.84 8.12
N PHE A 126 12.52 12.02 7.41
CA PHE A 126 12.09 11.42 6.14
C PHE A 126 12.02 9.90 6.27
N ALA A 127 11.09 9.32 5.50
CA ALA A 127 10.93 7.87 5.45
C ALA A 127 12.04 7.23 4.60
N GLN A 128 12.55 6.07 5.06
CA GLN A 128 13.51 5.27 4.31
C GLN A 128 13.00 3.83 4.20
N PHE A 129 12.63 3.41 2.99
CA PHE A 129 12.08 2.07 2.72
C PHE A 129 12.23 1.66 1.26
N VAL A 130 12.09 0.37 1.01
CA VAL A 130 11.85 -0.20 -0.31
C VAL A 130 10.53 -0.94 -0.31
N LYS A 131 9.71 -0.74 -1.35
CA LYS A 131 8.40 -1.35 -1.54
C LYS A 131 8.34 -2.00 -2.91
N LEU A 132 7.92 -3.25 -2.94
CA LEU A 132 7.65 -4.01 -4.16
C LEU A 132 6.18 -4.42 -4.16
N THR A 133 5.50 -4.19 -5.26
CA THR A 133 4.14 -4.68 -5.49
C THR A 133 4.03 -5.34 -6.84
N THR A 134 3.27 -6.41 -6.93
CA THR A 134 2.89 -7.02 -8.20
C THR A 134 1.40 -7.36 -8.18
N GLU A 135 0.74 -7.09 -9.29
CA GLU A 135 -0.68 -7.35 -9.45
C GLU A 135 -0.94 -7.94 -10.84
N LEU A 136 -1.63 -9.07 -10.87
CA LEU A 136 -1.97 -9.81 -12.07
C LEU A 136 -3.48 -10.01 -12.16
N HIS A 137 -4.08 -9.59 -13.26
CA HIS A 137 -5.45 -9.90 -13.61
C HIS A 137 -5.47 -10.77 -14.87
N LYS A 138 -6.22 -11.84 -14.83
CA LYS A 138 -6.43 -12.71 -16.00
C LYS A 138 -7.88 -13.13 -16.09
N THR A 139 -8.44 -13.03 -17.28
CA THR A 139 -9.78 -13.53 -17.56
C THR A 139 -9.67 -14.67 -18.56
N PHE A 140 -10.33 -15.78 -18.27
CA PHE A 140 -10.49 -16.93 -19.13
C PHE A 140 -11.92 -16.93 -19.68
N THR A 141 -12.07 -16.83 -20.97
CA THR A 141 -13.38 -16.98 -21.64
C THR A 141 -13.60 -18.45 -21.95
N ILE A 142 -14.40 -19.11 -21.11
CA ILE A 142 -14.73 -20.53 -21.25
C ILE A 142 -15.63 -20.71 -22.48
N ASN A 143 -16.67 -19.89 -22.55
CA ASN A 143 -17.59 -19.80 -23.68
C ASN A 143 -18.31 -18.43 -23.66
N PRO A 144 -19.18 -18.08 -24.64
CA PRO A 144 -19.89 -16.79 -24.64
C PRO A 144 -20.72 -16.49 -23.40
N THR A 145 -21.13 -17.54 -22.67
CA THR A 145 -21.96 -17.42 -21.46
C THR A 145 -21.12 -17.37 -20.19
N PHE A 146 -19.96 -18.05 -20.13
CA PHE A 146 -19.15 -18.20 -18.92
C PHE A 146 -17.76 -17.59 -19.10
N LYS A 147 -17.37 -16.77 -18.11
CA LYS A 147 -16.01 -16.20 -17.98
C LYS A 147 -15.50 -16.43 -16.57
N PHE A 148 -14.23 -16.83 -16.46
CA PHE A 148 -13.55 -16.98 -15.19
C PHE A 148 -12.49 -15.90 -15.08
N ALA A 149 -12.66 -14.99 -14.12
CA ALA A 149 -11.73 -13.89 -13.86
C ALA A 149 -10.93 -14.18 -12.58
N THR A 150 -9.64 -13.93 -12.64
CA THR A 150 -8.73 -14.06 -11.51
C THR A 150 -7.94 -12.79 -11.29
N ARG A 151 -7.67 -12.48 -10.03
CA ARG A 151 -6.75 -11.42 -9.59
C ARG A 151 -5.81 -12.00 -8.56
N PHE A 152 -4.54 -11.68 -8.68
CA PHE A 152 -3.52 -11.97 -7.69
C PHE A 152 -2.78 -10.69 -7.36
N PHE A 153 -2.61 -10.39 -6.07
CA PHE A 153 -1.84 -9.27 -5.58
C PHE A 153 -0.82 -9.75 -4.55
N ALA A 154 0.43 -9.33 -4.71
CA ALA A 154 1.47 -9.48 -3.72
C ALA A 154 2.21 -8.17 -3.52
N GLY A 155 2.47 -7.82 -2.26
CA GLY A 155 3.20 -6.60 -1.91
C GLY A 155 4.06 -6.81 -0.68
N VAL A 156 5.21 -6.15 -0.66
CA VAL A 156 6.12 -6.11 0.48
C VAL A 156 6.73 -4.72 0.60
N ILE A 157 6.83 -4.22 1.83
CA ILE A 157 7.54 -2.99 2.18
C ILE A 157 8.51 -3.28 3.31
N TYR A 158 9.75 -2.87 3.14
CA TYR A 158 10.81 -3.02 4.12
C TYR A 158 11.40 -1.66 4.48
N SER A 159 11.25 -1.26 5.74
CA SER A 159 11.80 -0.03 6.30
C SER A 159 13.13 -0.28 6.97
N TYR A 160 14.09 0.62 6.78
CA TYR A 160 15.45 0.52 7.33
C TYR A 160 16.07 1.91 7.53
N GLY A 161 17.25 1.95 8.11
CA GLY A 161 18.00 3.20 8.33
C GLY A 161 17.19 4.21 9.12
N ASN A 162 16.79 5.30 8.49
CA ASN A 162 16.05 6.40 9.13
C ASN A 162 14.61 6.06 9.57
N SER A 163 14.10 4.89 9.21
CA SER A 163 12.74 4.47 9.53
C SER A 163 12.70 3.05 10.07
N SER A 164 12.21 2.89 11.30
CA SER A 164 11.95 1.56 11.89
C SER A 164 10.64 0.94 11.40
N VAL A 165 9.67 1.77 11.00
CA VAL A 165 8.35 1.38 10.54
C VAL A 165 8.01 2.18 9.28
N ALA A 166 7.32 1.57 8.33
CA ALA A 166 6.85 2.24 7.13
C ALA A 166 5.79 3.31 7.44
N PRO A 167 5.74 4.41 6.67
CA PRO A 167 4.66 5.38 6.79
C PRO A 167 3.30 4.72 6.65
N TYR A 168 2.34 5.13 7.47
CA TYR A 168 0.97 4.60 7.45
C TYR A 168 0.32 4.69 6.07
N SER A 169 0.60 5.76 5.32
CA SER A 169 0.13 5.94 3.95
C SER A 169 0.71 4.94 2.94
N GLU A 170 1.84 4.31 3.26
CA GLU A 170 2.52 3.35 2.40
C GLU A 170 2.27 1.89 2.82
N GLN A 171 1.82 1.65 4.04
CA GLN A 171 1.50 0.32 4.52
C GLN A 171 0.31 -0.29 3.80
N PHE A 172 0.28 -1.61 3.73
CA PHE A 172 -0.84 -2.34 3.14
C PHE A 172 -1.98 -2.52 4.14
N SER A 173 -3.20 -2.60 3.59
CA SER A 173 -4.40 -3.01 4.31
C SER A 173 -5.21 -3.97 3.46
N SER A 174 -6.09 -4.76 4.07
CA SER A 174 -6.95 -5.72 3.39
C SER A 174 -8.41 -5.56 3.80
N GLY A 175 -9.32 -6.02 2.93
CA GLY A 175 -10.76 -5.86 3.04
C GLY A 175 -11.33 -4.77 2.12
N GLY A 176 -12.62 -4.84 1.87
CA GLY A 176 -13.37 -3.95 0.98
C GLY A 176 -13.65 -4.54 -0.40
N ALA A 177 -14.49 -3.84 -1.16
CA ALA A 177 -15.03 -4.32 -2.44
C ALA A 177 -13.97 -4.67 -3.51
N ASN A 178 -12.81 -4.01 -3.47
CA ASN A 178 -11.70 -4.23 -4.41
C ASN A 178 -10.56 -5.09 -3.82
N SER A 179 -10.79 -5.74 -2.68
CA SER A 179 -9.83 -6.57 -1.97
C SER A 179 -10.51 -7.90 -1.60
N ILE A 180 -10.76 -8.16 -0.35
CA ILE A 180 -11.53 -9.31 0.12
C ILE A 180 -12.95 -8.83 0.40
N ARG A 181 -13.86 -9.20 -0.48
CA ARG A 181 -15.29 -8.85 -0.40
C ARG A 181 -15.91 -9.49 0.85
N ALA A 182 -17.00 -8.97 1.34
CA ALA A 182 -17.64 -9.33 2.62
C ALA A 182 -16.91 -8.87 3.90
N PHE A 183 -15.71 -8.30 3.78
CA PHE A 183 -15.01 -7.64 4.88
C PHE A 183 -14.95 -6.14 4.68
N THR A 184 -15.06 -5.38 5.75
CA THR A 184 -14.89 -3.93 5.69
C THR A 184 -13.44 -3.55 5.39
N VAL A 185 -13.23 -2.35 4.86
CA VAL A 185 -11.87 -1.85 4.57
C VAL A 185 -11.05 -1.82 5.86
N ARG A 186 -9.81 -2.35 5.82
CA ARG A 186 -8.87 -2.42 6.95
C ARG A 186 -9.35 -3.29 8.12
N SER A 187 -10.18 -4.30 7.88
CA SER A 187 -10.69 -5.17 8.93
C SER A 187 -9.97 -6.52 9.03
N ILE A 188 -8.99 -6.79 8.15
CA ILE A 188 -8.29 -8.08 8.09
C ILE A 188 -6.82 -7.88 8.48
N GLY A 189 -6.33 -8.76 9.36
CA GLY A 189 -4.94 -8.84 9.78
C GLY A 189 -4.51 -7.77 10.78
N PRO A 190 -3.20 -7.60 11.00
CA PRO A 190 -2.11 -8.39 10.42
C PRO A 190 -2.00 -9.80 11.01
N GLY A 191 -1.76 -10.78 10.16
CA GLY A 191 -1.63 -12.19 10.54
C GLY A 191 -2.88 -12.74 11.23
N ARG A 192 -2.71 -13.28 12.44
CA ARG A 192 -3.81 -13.73 13.30
C ARG A 192 -4.21 -12.69 14.36
N PHE A 193 -3.63 -11.50 14.31
CA PHE A 193 -3.99 -10.44 15.23
C PHE A 193 -5.40 -9.95 14.93
N HIS A 194 -6.24 -9.91 15.96
CA HIS A 194 -7.52 -9.23 15.95
C HIS A 194 -7.48 -8.13 16.99
N SER A 195 -7.66 -6.91 16.54
CA SER A 195 -7.86 -5.80 17.44
C SER A 195 -9.14 -6.03 18.25
N GLN A 196 -9.07 -5.88 19.57
CA GLN A 196 -10.28 -5.86 20.38
C GLN A 196 -11.21 -4.78 19.82
N GLU A 197 -12.52 -5.05 19.81
CA GLU A 197 -13.54 -4.14 19.27
C GLU A 197 -13.50 -2.76 19.96
N SER A 198 -12.58 -1.94 19.56
CA SER A 198 -12.50 -0.54 19.91
C SER A 198 -12.85 0.29 18.68
N LYS A 199 -13.37 1.49 18.87
CA LYS A 199 -13.60 2.46 17.78
C LYS A 199 -12.34 2.77 16.95
N TYR A 200 -11.18 2.21 17.30
CA TYR A 200 -9.84 2.46 16.73
C TYR A 200 -9.21 1.24 16.08
N SER A 201 -9.88 0.09 16.09
CA SER A 201 -9.34 -1.16 15.57
C SER A 201 -8.83 -1.06 14.13
N TYR A 202 -9.47 -0.24 13.29
CA TYR A 202 -9.10 -0.02 11.90
C TYR A 202 -7.73 0.67 11.72
N ILE A 203 -7.24 1.44 12.70
CA ILE A 203 -5.95 2.14 12.59
C ILE A 203 -4.79 1.15 12.68
N ASP A 204 -4.95 0.09 13.47
CA ASP A 204 -3.91 -0.91 13.71
C ASP A 204 -3.88 -2.03 12.65
N GLN A 205 -4.88 -2.10 11.78
CA GLN A 205 -4.98 -3.15 10.76
C GLN A 205 -4.25 -2.78 9.48
N THR A 206 -2.95 -2.58 9.63
CA THR A 206 -2.00 -2.37 8.54
C THR A 206 -0.84 -3.34 8.65
N GLY A 207 -0.19 -3.64 7.53
CA GLY A 207 0.93 -4.58 7.47
C GLY A 207 2.00 -4.16 6.47
N ASP A 208 3.12 -4.85 6.55
CA ASP A 208 4.29 -4.65 5.68
C ASP A 208 4.29 -5.63 4.50
N ILE A 209 3.56 -6.73 4.61
CA ILE A 209 3.40 -7.75 3.57
C ILE A 209 1.91 -7.90 3.30
N LYS A 210 1.52 -8.08 2.03
CA LYS A 210 0.15 -8.34 1.61
C LYS A 210 0.13 -9.40 0.53
N LEU A 211 -0.74 -10.39 0.68
CA LEU A 211 -1.06 -11.37 -0.35
C LEU A 211 -2.58 -11.44 -0.49
N GLU A 212 -3.08 -11.35 -1.72
CA GLU A 212 -4.50 -11.52 -2.04
C GLU A 212 -4.66 -12.33 -3.32
N ALA A 213 -5.65 -13.20 -3.33
CA ALA A 213 -6.10 -13.93 -4.50
C ALA A 213 -7.63 -13.86 -4.57
N ASN A 214 -8.14 -13.48 -5.73
CA ASN A 214 -9.56 -13.39 -6.01
C ASN A 214 -9.87 -14.24 -7.24
N ALA A 215 -10.96 -14.98 -7.18
CA ALA A 215 -11.51 -15.76 -8.29
C ALA A 215 -13.00 -15.44 -8.44
N GLU A 216 -13.45 -15.26 -9.67
CA GLU A 216 -14.82 -14.88 -9.94
C GLU A 216 -15.32 -15.58 -11.21
N LEU A 217 -16.39 -16.37 -11.09
CA LEU A 217 -17.11 -16.96 -12.21
C LEU A 217 -18.26 -16.06 -12.57
N ARG A 218 -18.23 -15.50 -13.78
CA ARG A 218 -19.27 -14.66 -14.36
C ARG A 218 -20.08 -15.46 -15.37
N PHE A 219 -21.37 -15.40 -15.29
CA PHE A 219 -22.26 -16.12 -16.21
C PHE A 219 -23.47 -15.29 -16.63
N LYS A 220 -23.84 -15.45 -17.88
CA LYS A 220 -25.05 -14.83 -18.42
C LYS A 220 -26.27 -15.65 -18.01
N LEU A 221 -27.29 -15.00 -17.44
CA LEU A 221 -28.55 -15.63 -17.10
C LEU A 221 -29.53 -15.55 -18.29
N PHE A 222 -30.06 -14.37 -18.54
CA PHE A 222 -30.98 -14.13 -19.69
C PHE A 222 -30.95 -12.65 -20.09
N GLY A 223 -31.15 -12.36 -21.36
CA GLY A 223 -31.13 -10.99 -21.88
C GLY A 223 -29.83 -10.26 -21.55
N SER A 224 -29.95 -9.16 -20.80
CA SER A 224 -28.83 -8.37 -20.26
C SER A 224 -28.49 -8.67 -18.81
N LEU A 225 -29.12 -9.66 -18.20
CA LEU A 225 -28.85 -10.05 -16.81
C LEU A 225 -27.66 -11.01 -16.72
N TYR A 226 -26.71 -10.69 -15.83
CA TYR A 226 -25.53 -11.50 -15.52
C TYR A 226 -25.50 -11.80 -14.03
N GLY A 227 -24.99 -12.97 -13.69
CA GLY A 227 -24.66 -13.36 -12.33
C GLY A 227 -23.16 -13.54 -12.16
N ALA A 228 -22.69 -13.48 -10.92
CA ALA A 228 -21.32 -13.82 -10.57
C ALA A 228 -21.26 -14.51 -9.21
N THR A 229 -20.37 -15.51 -9.10
CA THR A 229 -19.94 -16.08 -7.83
C THR A 229 -18.46 -15.85 -7.66
N PHE A 230 -18.02 -15.66 -6.43
CA PHE A 230 -16.62 -15.33 -6.18
C PHE A 230 -16.07 -16.03 -4.94
N LEU A 231 -14.76 -16.20 -4.94
CA LEU A 231 -13.95 -16.68 -3.83
C LEU A 231 -12.76 -15.73 -3.67
N ASP A 232 -12.62 -15.16 -2.48
CA ASP A 232 -11.55 -14.25 -2.14
C ASP A 232 -10.76 -14.81 -0.96
N ALA A 233 -9.43 -14.75 -1.05
CA ALA A 233 -8.52 -15.15 0.01
C ALA A 233 -7.37 -14.15 0.11
N GLY A 234 -6.93 -13.85 1.31
CA GLY A 234 -5.76 -13.00 1.52
C GLY A 234 -5.62 -12.52 2.94
N ASN A 235 -4.48 -11.91 3.21
CA ASN A 235 -4.15 -11.33 4.50
C ASN A 235 -3.00 -10.32 4.35
N ILE A 236 -2.73 -9.60 5.42
CA ILE A 236 -1.55 -8.76 5.60
C ILE A 236 -0.73 -9.30 6.78
N TRP A 237 0.56 -9.02 6.79
CA TRP A 237 1.47 -9.41 7.88
C TRP A 237 2.47 -8.30 8.17
N LEU A 238 2.98 -8.32 9.40
CA LEU A 238 4.12 -7.50 9.80
C LEU A 238 5.42 -8.23 9.45
N MET A 239 6.42 -7.47 9.02
CA MET A 239 7.76 -8.01 8.79
C MET A 239 8.54 -8.13 10.11
N ARG A 240 8.34 -7.19 11.03
CA ARG A 240 8.99 -7.17 12.34
C ARG A 240 8.01 -7.56 13.44
N LYS A 241 8.53 -8.15 14.52
CA LYS A 241 7.74 -8.44 15.71
C LYS A 241 7.24 -7.14 16.32
N ASP A 242 5.96 -7.09 16.65
CA ASP A 242 5.32 -6.01 17.36
C ASP A 242 4.60 -6.59 18.58
N GLU A 243 4.98 -6.16 19.77
CA GLU A 243 4.41 -6.66 21.03
C GLU A 243 2.94 -6.27 21.20
N LYS A 244 2.52 -5.16 20.58
CA LYS A 244 1.12 -4.70 20.60
C LYS A 244 0.23 -5.44 19.61
N ARG A 245 0.83 -6.11 18.63
CA ARG A 245 0.14 -6.90 17.61
C ARG A 245 0.71 -8.34 17.59
N PRO A 246 0.50 -9.11 18.67
CA PRO A 246 0.99 -10.49 18.75
C PRO A 246 0.41 -11.33 17.62
N HIS A 247 1.20 -12.27 17.09
CA HIS A 247 0.83 -13.11 15.94
C HIS A 247 0.58 -12.34 14.63
N GLY A 248 0.94 -11.06 14.56
CA GLY A 248 0.82 -10.24 13.33
C GLY A 248 1.89 -10.53 12.28
N ARG A 249 2.95 -11.26 12.62
CA ARG A 249 4.05 -11.62 11.71
C ARG A 249 3.72 -12.86 10.89
N LEU A 250 4.29 -12.95 9.69
CA LEU A 250 4.31 -14.17 8.90
C LEU A 250 5.16 -15.22 9.64
N SER A 251 4.55 -16.30 10.08
CA SER A 251 5.19 -17.41 10.80
C SER A 251 5.15 -18.67 9.95
#